data_649e3ac67c05040dca7eada0bcb290a4
#
_entry.id   649e3ac67c05040dca7eada0bcb290a4
#
_cell.length_a   1.000
_cell.length_b   1.000
_cell.length_c   1.000
_cell.angle_alpha   90.00
_cell.angle_beta   90.00
_cell.angle_gamma   90.00
#
_symmetry.space_group_name_H-M   'P 1'
#
loop_
_entity.id
_entity.type
_entity.pdbx_description
1 polymer ?
#
loop_
_entity_poly.entity_id
_entity_poly.type
_entity_poly.pdbx_seq_one_letter_code
_entity_poly.pdbx_strand_id
1 'polypeptide(L)'
;MIIGTERHESRRIDNQLRGRSGRQGDPGESRFYLSLEDDLMRLFGSERLMSVFNTLGVPENEQIEHKMLSSAIEKAQKKIEGNNFGIRKNLLEYDQVMNDQREIIYEERRRVLNGESMRDVIYKMITDRVENTIDICISSD
;
A
#
# COMPACT_ATOMS: atom_id res chain seq x y z
N MET A 1 -25.64 10.10 16.72
CA MET A 1 -24.77 9.01 17.22
C MET A 1 -24.40 8.08 16.07
N ILE A 2 -23.14 7.64 15.98
CA ILE A 2 -22.65 6.66 15.00
C ILE A 2 -22.15 5.43 15.75
N ILE A 3 -22.59 4.26 15.31
CA ILE A 3 -22.17 2.97 15.84
C ILE A 3 -21.41 2.23 14.74
N GLY A 4 -20.16 1.88 14.98
CA GLY A 4 -19.37 0.99 14.15
C GLY A 4 -19.30 -0.39 14.80
N THR A 5 -19.56 -1.44 14.05
CA THR A 5 -19.50 -2.82 14.52
C THR A 5 -18.20 -3.50 14.14
N GLU A 6 -17.35 -2.79 13.39
CA GLU A 6 -16.06 -3.26 12.90
C GLU A 6 -15.12 -2.07 12.67
N ARG A 7 -13.82 -2.30 12.68
CA ARG A 7 -12.80 -1.33 12.28
C ARG A 7 -12.30 -1.63 10.89
N HIS A 8 -12.15 -0.58 10.09
CA HIS A 8 -11.51 -0.71 8.79
C HIS A 8 -9.99 -0.86 8.95
N GLU A 9 -9.34 -1.49 7.98
CA GLU A 9 -7.87 -1.62 7.94
C GLU A 9 -7.17 -0.24 7.92
N SER A 10 -7.80 0.76 7.32
CA SER A 10 -7.28 2.13 7.27
C SER A 10 -7.96 3.02 8.31
N ARG A 11 -7.15 3.60 9.19
CA ARG A 11 -7.58 4.58 10.19
C ARG A 11 -8.29 5.78 9.59
N ARG A 12 -7.91 6.17 8.38
CA ARG A 12 -8.54 7.29 7.67
C ARG A 12 -10.03 7.05 7.43
N ILE A 13 -10.42 5.83 7.08
CA ILE A 13 -11.82 5.47 6.82
C ILE A 13 -12.62 5.48 8.12
N ASP A 14 -12.05 4.96 9.21
CA ASP A 14 -12.66 5.05 10.54
C ASP A 14 -12.91 6.52 10.96
N ASN A 15 -11.92 7.37 10.71
CA ASN A 15 -12.06 8.80 11.02
C ASN A 15 -13.09 9.49 10.13
N GLN A 16 -13.24 9.09 8.87
CA GLN A 16 -14.30 9.57 7.98
C GLN A 16 -15.69 9.16 8.49
N LEU A 17 -15.81 7.94 9.02
CA LEU A 17 -17.05 7.48 9.65
C LEU A 17 -17.35 8.29 10.91
N ARG A 18 -16.36 8.48 11.79
CA ARG A 18 -16.50 9.32 13.00
C ARG A 18 -16.89 10.76 12.66
N GLY A 19 -16.28 11.32 11.62
CA GLY A 19 -16.55 12.68 11.14
C GLY A 19 -17.95 12.89 10.57
N ARG A 20 -18.75 11.83 10.46
CA ARG A 20 -20.17 11.92 10.12
C ARG A 20 -21.05 12.25 11.34
N SER A 21 -20.53 12.14 12.57
CA SER A 21 -21.20 12.65 13.77
C SER A 21 -20.80 14.11 14.03
N GLY A 22 -21.69 14.91 14.56
CA GLY A 22 -21.41 16.31 14.93
C GLY A 22 -21.12 17.23 13.73
N ARG A 23 -21.75 17.04 12.59
CA ARG A 23 -21.61 17.92 11.42
C ARG A 23 -22.15 19.31 11.72
N GLN A 24 -21.52 20.33 11.13
CA GLN A 24 -21.87 21.75 11.29
C GLN A 24 -21.78 22.27 12.73
N GLY A 25 -20.99 21.57 13.59
CA GLY A 25 -20.83 21.97 14.99
C GLY A 25 -21.85 21.38 15.95
N ASP A 26 -22.77 20.54 15.46
CA ASP A 26 -23.72 19.86 16.33
C ASP A 26 -23.02 18.84 17.24
N PRO A 27 -23.49 18.63 18.48
CA PRO A 27 -22.95 17.61 19.36
C PRO A 27 -23.15 16.22 18.75
N GLY A 28 -22.06 15.45 18.67
CA GLY A 28 -22.06 14.12 18.07
C GLY A 28 -21.25 13.12 18.86
N GLU A 29 -21.68 11.87 18.84
CA GLU A 29 -21.00 10.76 19.49
C GLU A 29 -20.77 9.62 18.50
N SER A 30 -19.61 8.95 18.62
CA SER A 30 -19.31 7.74 17.86
C SER A 30 -18.71 6.67 18.77
N ARG A 31 -19.19 5.44 18.63
CA ARG A 31 -18.68 4.27 19.35
C ARG A 31 -18.39 3.13 18.37
N PHE A 32 -17.32 2.40 18.64
CA PHE A 32 -16.98 1.19 17.92
C PHE A 32 -17.05 0.00 18.87
N TYR A 33 -17.78 -1.02 18.47
CA TYR A 33 -17.87 -2.32 19.11
C TYR A 33 -17.10 -3.32 18.23
N LEU A 34 -16.13 -4.00 18.80
CA LEU A 34 -15.21 -4.87 18.07
C LEU A 34 -15.21 -6.26 18.69
N SER A 35 -15.11 -7.27 17.85
CA SER A 35 -14.82 -8.63 18.29
C SER A 35 -13.32 -8.89 18.21
N LEU A 36 -12.80 -9.74 19.10
CA LEU A 36 -11.43 -10.26 18.98
C LEU A 36 -11.28 -11.20 17.80
N GLU A 37 -12.39 -11.66 17.23
CA GLU A 37 -12.44 -12.50 16.04
C GLU A 37 -12.43 -11.71 14.73
N ASP A 38 -12.57 -10.37 14.78
CA ASP A 38 -12.50 -9.50 13.60
C ASP A 38 -11.16 -9.67 12.88
N ASP A 39 -11.16 -9.61 11.56
CA ASP A 39 -9.99 -9.86 10.73
C ASP A 39 -8.78 -8.99 11.10
N LEU A 40 -9.02 -7.73 11.44
CA LEU A 40 -7.98 -6.83 11.92
C LEU A 40 -7.31 -7.35 13.19
N MET A 41 -8.08 -7.92 14.11
CA MET A 41 -7.57 -8.44 15.38
C MET A 41 -6.89 -9.79 15.18
N ARG A 42 -7.41 -10.65 14.30
CA ARG A 42 -6.82 -11.95 13.94
C ARG A 42 -5.45 -11.80 13.30
N LEU A 43 -5.28 -10.83 12.41
CA LEU A 43 -4.02 -10.61 11.68
C LEU A 43 -2.88 -10.08 12.56
N PHE A 44 -3.19 -9.31 13.60
CA PHE A 44 -2.15 -8.53 14.29
C PHE A 44 -2.12 -8.58 15.82
N GLY A 45 -3.01 -9.28 16.46
CA GLY A 45 -3.06 -9.18 17.91
C GLY A 45 -3.73 -10.27 18.71
N SER A 46 -4.46 -11.19 18.08
CA SER A 46 -5.35 -12.08 18.80
C SER A 46 -4.64 -12.96 19.82
N GLU A 47 -3.52 -13.60 19.49
CA GLU A 47 -2.87 -14.56 20.39
C GLU A 47 -2.30 -13.91 21.67
N ARG A 48 -1.62 -12.77 21.54
CA ARG A 48 -1.07 -12.05 22.69
C ARG A 48 -2.14 -11.39 23.55
N LEU A 49 -3.16 -10.83 22.91
CA LEU A 49 -4.30 -10.21 23.60
C LEU A 49 -5.16 -11.28 24.27
N MET A 50 -5.45 -12.37 23.59
CA MET A 50 -6.16 -13.52 24.17
C MET A 50 -5.42 -14.10 25.38
N SER A 51 -4.10 -14.25 25.30
CA SER A 51 -3.29 -14.69 26.43
C SER A 51 -3.39 -13.75 27.63
N VAL A 52 -3.35 -12.43 27.39
CA VAL A 52 -3.50 -11.43 28.46
C VAL A 52 -4.91 -11.47 29.06
N PHE A 53 -5.96 -11.59 28.26
CA PHE A 53 -7.33 -11.67 28.75
C PHE A 53 -7.61 -12.96 29.50
N ASN A 54 -7.10 -14.08 29.03
CA ASN A 54 -7.18 -15.36 29.75
C ASN A 54 -6.45 -15.31 31.11
N THR A 55 -5.33 -14.59 31.16
CA THR A 55 -4.57 -14.41 32.42
C THR A 55 -5.29 -13.47 33.39
N LEU A 56 -6.01 -12.49 32.88
CA LEU A 56 -6.79 -11.54 33.68
C LEU A 56 -8.15 -12.10 34.12
N GLY A 57 -8.53 -13.29 33.62
CA GLY A 57 -9.79 -13.94 34.00
C GLY A 57 -11.05 -13.18 33.57
N VAL A 58 -10.99 -12.42 32.46
CA VAL A 58 -12.14 -11.68 31.95
C VAL A 58 -13.16 -12.65 31.36
N PRO A 59 -14.44 -12.63 31.77
CA PRO A 59 -15.49 -13.49 31.22
C PRO A 59 -15.67 -13.25 29.71
N GLU A 60 -15.96 -14.29 28.94
CA GLU A 60 -16.08 -14.25 27.48
C GLU A 60 -17.15 -13.25 26.94
N ASN A 61 -18.11 -12.86 27.78
CA ASN A 61 -19.23 -11.99 27.39
C ASN A 61 -19.18 -10.59 28.01
N GLU A 62 -18.05 -10.19 28.59
CA GLU A 62 -17.93 -8.89 29.24
C GLU A 62 -17.33 -7.84 28.31
N GLN A 63 -17.91 -6.64 28.27
CA GLN A 63 -17.40 -5.53 27.50
C GLN A 63 -16.09 -5.02 28.12
N ILE A 64 -15.02 -5.02 27.31
CA ILE A 64 -13.70 -4.59 27.76
C ILE A 64 -13.43 -3.18 27.22
N GLU A 65 -13.41 -2.19 28.09
CA GLU A 65 -12.98 -0.82 27.75
C GLU A 65 -11.58 -0.57 28.31
N HIS A 66 -10.56 -0.75 27.49
CA HIS A 66 -9.18 -0.50 27.92
C HIS A 66 -8.36 0.26 26.88
N LYS A 67 -7.59 1.26 27.34
CA LYS A 67 -6.70 2.06 26.48
C LYS A 67 -5.67 1.21 25.73
N MET A 68 -5.23 0.10 26.31
CA MET A 68 -4.30 -0.83 25.64
C MET A 68 -4.89 -1.44 24.38
N LEU A 69 -6.20 -1.77 24.40
CA LEU A 69 -6.89 -2.33 23.24
C LEU A 69 -6.91 -1.32 22.08
N SER A 70 -7.27 -0.08 22.37
CA SER A 70 -7.25 1.00 21.37
C SER A 70 -5.85 1.19 20.77
N SER A 71 -4.80 1.15 21.58
CA SER A 71 -3.42 1.24 21.12
C SER A 71 -2.99 0.04 20.27
N ALA A 72 -3.44 -1.17 20.63
CA ALA A 72 -3.16 -2.37 19.85
C ALA A 72 -3.80 -2.31 18.45
N ILE A 73 -5.06 -1.86 18.38
CA ILE A 73 -5.79 -1.66 17.12
C ILE A 73 -5.10 -0.62 16.24
N GLU A 74 -4.69 0.51 16.81
CA GLU A 74 -3.97 1.55 16.07
C GLU A 74 -2.63 1.05 15.50
N LYS A 75 -1.91 0.26 16.28
CA LYS A 75 -0.64 -0.37 15.80
C LYS A 75 -0.91 -1.37 14.68
N ALA A 76 -1.96 -2.17 14.79
CA ALA A 76 -2.38 -3.10 13.75
C ALA A 76 -2.71 -2.37 12.44
N GLN A 77 -3.56 -1.35 12.50
CA GLN A 77 -3.90 -0.51 11.35
C GLN A 77 -2.66 0.11 10.71
N LYS A 78 -1.77 0.69 11.51
CA LYS A 78 -0.52 1.29 11.01
C LYS A 78 0.38 0.28 10.31
N LYS A 79 0.42 -0.95 10.78
CA LYS A 79 1.21 -2.02 10.14
C LYS A 79 0.63 -2.43 8.79
N ILE A 80 -0.70 -2.58 8.68
CA ILE A 80 -1.37 -2.86 7.41
C ILE A 80 -1.17 -1.70 6.43
N GLU A 81 -1.40 -0.46 6.87
CA GLU A 81 -1.17 0.73 6.04
C GLU A 81 0.27 0.80 5.52
N GLY A 82 1.26 0.45 6.34
CA GLY A 82 2.65 0.38 5.94
C GLY A 82 2.92 -0.68 4.87
N ASN A 83 2.37 -1.87 5.02
CA ASN A 83 2.49 -2.94 4.03
C ASN A 83 1.83 -2.54 2.70
N ASN A 84 0.60 -2.03 2.75
CA ASN A 84 -0.12 -1.57 1.57
C ASN A 84 0.56 -0.38 0.89
N PHE A 85 1.20 0.50 1.67
CA PHE A 85 2.02 1.58 1.12
C PHE A 85 3.26 1.03 0.39
N GLY A 86 3.95 0.05 0.98
CA GLY A 86 5.11 -0.61 0.35
C GLY A 86 4.75 -1.24 -0.99
N ILE A 87 3.65 -2.00 -1.05
CA ILE A 87 3.18 -2.63 -2.28
C ILE A 87 2.88 -1.56 -3.36
N ARG A 88 2.17 -0.49 -3.01
CA ARG A 88 1.86 0.60 -3.94
C ARG A 88 3.10 1.36 -4.39
N LYS A 89 4.06 1.56 -3.49
CA LYS A 89 5.33 2.20 -3.84
C LYS A 89 6.09 1.39 -4.88
N ASN A 90 6.23 0.08 -4.66
CA ASN A 90 6.90 -0.81 -5.62
C ASN A 90 6.18 -0.78 -6.98
N LEU A 91 4.86 -0.79 -7.00
CA LEU A 91 4.08 -0.71 -8.24
C LEU A 91 4.39 0.60 -8.99
N LEU A 92 4.42 1.73 -8.30
CA LEU A 92 4.77 3.02 -8.89
C LEU A 92 6.21 3.06 -9.42
N GLU A 93 7.15 2.41 -8.75
CA GLU A 93 8.54 2.31 -9.22
C GLU A 93 8.62 1.50 -10.52
N TYR A 94 7.86 0.41 -10.66
CA TYR A 94 7.75 -0.32 -11.93
C TYR A 94 7.10 0.52 -13.03
N ASP A 95 6.00 1.22 -12.72
CA ASP A 95 5.32 2.09 -13.66
C ASP A 95 6.24 3.23 -14.15
N GLN A 96 7.10 3.75 -13.29
CA GLN A 96 8.07 4.79 -13.66
C GLN A 96 9.02 4.30 -14.75
N VAL A 97 9.60 3.10 -14.59
CA VAL A 97 10.48 2.50 -15.61
C VAL A 97 9.76 2.33 -16.95
N MET A 98 8.51 1.86 -16.91
CA MET A 98 7.71 1.72 -18.13
C MET A 98 7.38 3.06 -18.79
N ASN A 99 7.15 4.10 -17.99
CA ASN A 99 6.91 5.44 -18.51
C ASN A 99 8.18 6.04 -19.13
N ASP A 100 9.34 5.89 -18.50
CA ASP A 100 10.61 6.35 -19.04
C ASP A 100 10.91 5.68 -20.41
N GLN A 101 10.68 4.38 -20.53
CA GLN A 101 10.80 3.66 -21.81
C GLN A 101 9.82 4.19 -22.86
N ARG A 102 8.59 4.47 -22.45
CA ARG A 102 7.54 5.00 -23.32
C ARG A 102 7.89 6.42 -23.82
N GLU A 103 8.42 7.28 -22.96
CA GLU A 103 8.86 8.61 -23.32
C GLU A 103 9.94 8.58 -24.39
N ILE A 104 10.97 7.71 -24.23
CA ILE A 104 12.04 7.53 -25.21
C ILE A 104 11.45 7.15 -26.58
N ILE A 105 10.58 6.13 -26.61
CA ILE A 105 9.94 5.68 -27.86
C ILE A 105 9.09 6.77 -28.49
N TYR A 106 8.33 7.53 -27.71
CA TYR A 106 7.52 8.60 -28.23
C TYR A 106 8.35 9.78 -28.72
N GLU A 107 9.46 10.07 -28.10
CA GLU A 107 10.40 11.10 -28.54
C GLU A 107 11.05 10.72 -29.87
N GLU A 108 11.54 9.50 -30.01
CA GLU A 108 12.07 8.98 -31.28
C GLU A 108 11.00 9.01 -32.37
N ARG A 109 9.79 8.55 -32.09
CA ARG A 109 8.67 8.61 -33.02
C ARG A 109 8.37 10.03 -33.47
N ARG A 110 8.40 11.01 -32.55
CA ARG A 110 8.18 12.42 -32.87
C ARG A 110 9.25 12.96 -33.81
N ARG A 111 10.51 12.58 -33.59
CA ARG A 111 11.63 12.97 -34.46
C ARG A 111 11.42 12.46 -35.89
N VAL A 112 11.02 11.19 -36.03
CA VAL A 112 10.70 10.61 -37.35
C VAL A 112 9.54 11.36 -38.02
N LEU A 113 8.46 11.64 -37.30
CA LEU A 113 7.30 12.34 -37.84
C LEU A 113 7.60 13.79 -38.23
N ASN A 114 8.57 14.42 -37.56
CA ASN A 114 9.05 15.77 -37.90
C ASN A 114 10.01 15.77 -39.10
N GLY A 115 10.33 14.59 -39.67
CA GLY A 115 11.19 14.46 -40.85
C GLY A 115 12.68 14.55 -40.55
N GLU A 116 13.09 14.35 -39.28
CA GLU A 116 14.50 14.25 -38.93
C GLU A 116 15.15 12.98 -39.54
N SER A 117 16.38 13.12 -40.03
CA SER A 117 17.11 11.95 -40.52
C SER A 117 17.50 11.04 -39.36
N MET A 118 17.03 9.82 -39.39
CA MET A 118 17.37 8.78 -38.40
C MET A 118 18.57 7.95 -38.81
N ARG A 119 19.26 8.29 -39.89
CA ARG A 119 20.36 7.50 -40.46
C ARG A 119 21.45 7.21 -39.43
N ASP A 120 21.95 8.21 -38.75
CA ASP A 120 23.03 8.08 -37.77
C ASP A 120 22.64 7.25 -36.56
N VAL A 121 21.39 7.39 -36.12
CA VAL A 121 20.82 6.59 -35.03
C VAL A 121 20.76 5.12 -35.42
N ILE A 122 20.29 4.83 -36.64
CA ILE A 122 20.21 3.43 -37.12
C ILE A 122 21.62 2.82 -37.26
N TYR A 123 22.58 3.57 -37.80
CA TYR A 123 23.97 3.08 -37.89
C TYR A 123 24.54 2.78 -36.50
N LYS A 124 24.31 3.67 -35.53
CA LYS A 124 24.75 3.42 -34.16
C LYS A 124 24.11 2.15 -33.57
N MET A 125 22.81 1.97 -33.74
CA MET A 125 22.12 0.75 -33.28
C MET A 125 22.68 -0.52 -33.87
N ILE A 126 23.05 -0.49 -35.17
CA ILE A 126 23.68 -1.62 -35.85
C ILE A 126 25.07 -1.89 -35.26
N THR A 127 25.89 -0.84 -35.07
CA THR A 127 27.20 -0.97 -34.47
C THR A 127 27.15 -1.56 -33.07
N ASP A 128 26.32 -0.98 -32.20
CA ASP A 128 26.12 -1.45 -30.82
C ASP A 128 25.65 -2.93 -30.79
N ARG A 129 24.81 -3.33 -31.76
CA ARG A 129 24.34 -4.72 -31.85
C ARG A 129 25.45 -5.67 -32.28
N VAL A 130 26.27 -5.26 -33.22
CA VAL A 130 27.41 -6.06 -33.71
C VAL A 130 28.45 -6.21 -32.59
N GLU A 131 28.83 -5.12 -31.93
CA GLU A 131 29.76 -5.15 -30.80
C GLU A 131 29.28 -6.08 -29.68
N ASN A 132 28.04 -5.93 -29.23
CA ASN A 132 27.44 -6.82 -28.23
C ASN A 132 27.47 -8.30 -28.67
N THR A 133 27.22 -8.57 -29.94
CA THR A 133 27.26 -9.96 -30.45
C THR A 133 28.66 -10.53 -30.44
N ILE A 134 29.63 -9.71 -30.81
CA ILE A 134 31.07 -10.10 -30.81
C ILE A 134 31.51 -10.39 -29.37
N ASP A 135 31.16 -9.50 -28.42
CA ASP A 135 31.54 -9.68 -27.01
C ASP A 135 30.94 -10.96 -26.42
N ILE A 136 29.67 -11.28 -26.73
CA ILE A 136 29.04 -12.53 -26.30
C ILE A 136 29.75 -13.74 -26.91
N CYS A 137 30.13 -13.70 -28.20
CA CYS A 137 30.80 -14.82 -28.87
C CYS A 137 32.25 -15.02 -28.40
N ILE A 138 32.97 -13.92 -28.09
CA ILE A 138 34.37 -13.99 -27.62
C ILE A 138 34.46 -14.32 -26.13
N SER A 139 33.45 -13.87 -25.30
CA SER A 139 33.42 -14.17 -23.85
C SER A 139 33.03 -15.62 -23.55
N SER A 140 32.69 -16.41 -24.57
CA SER A 140 32.23 -17.80 -24.42
C SER A 140 33.35 -18.83 -24.45
N ASP A 141 34.59 -18.40 -24.60
CA ASP A 141 35.82 -19.20 -24.50
C ASP A 141 36.54 -18.86 -23.17
#